data_53bb3d520d372f5bf81a7aa39a5a6211
#
_entry.id   53bb3d520d372f5bf81a7aa39a5a6211
#
_cell.length_a   1.000
_cell.length_b   1.000
_cell.length_c   1.000
_cell.angle_alpha   90.00
_cell.angle_beta   90.00
_cell.angle_gamma   90.00
#
_symmetry.space_group_name_H-M   'P 1'
#
loop_
_entity.id
_entity.type
_entity.pdbx_description
1 polymer ?
#
loop_
_entity_poly.entity_id
_entity_poly.type
_entity_poly.pdbx_seq_one_letter_code
_entity_poly.pdbx_strand_id
1 'polypeptide(L)'
;MPVGTCESLCKDNIVISPEYYGTTQHSLESPNFVVLGGNENYCCKVTQLYSRVKNGAFSYIYVDWKTAELAKYMENCWIATKVTFCNEFADIAKAFGIQYERLRQCFVADERVNPSHTYVYPEQPYYDSHCLNKDIPALLVSCKSNKIKPPLTDKVHMINLERKSK
;
A
#
# COMPACT_ATOMS: atom_id res chain seq x y z
N MET A 1 5.60 7.38 9.53
CA MET A 1 7.01 7.75 9.83
C MET A 1 7.66 8.20 8.53
N PRO A 2 8.38 9.33 8.43
CA PRO A 2 9.13 9.68 7.22
C PRO A 2 10.18 8.61 6.88
N VAL A 3 10.51 8.47 5.58
CA VAL A 3 11.58 7.57 5.14
C VAL A 3 12.92 8.03 5.75
N GLY A 4 13.68 7.10 6.30
CA GLY A 4 14.94 7.36 7.03
C GLY A 4 14.77 7.62 8.53
N THR A 5 13.55 7.49 9.08
CA THR A 5 13.32 7.69 10.51
C THR A 5 14.10 6.70 11.36
N CYS A 6 14.08 5.41 11.02
CA CYS A 6 14.80 4.39 11.81
C CYS A 6 16.32 4.61 11.77
N GLU A 7 16.85 4.97 10.60
CA GLU A 7 18.27 5.30 10.45
C GLU A 7 18.67 6.52 11.28
N SER A 8 17.81 7.54 11.36
CA SER A 8 18.08 8.76 12.15
C SER A 8 18.15 8.51 13.66
N LEU A 9 17.58 7.40 14.13
CA LEU A 9 17.66 7.01 15.54
C LEU A 9 19.04 6.46 15.95
N CYS A 10 19.90 6.17 14.98
CA CYS A 10 21.30 5.73 15.15
C CYS A 10 21.48 4.57 16.18
N LYS A 11 20.57 3.61 16.17
CA LYS A 11 20.59 2.45 17.07
C LYS A 11 20.55 1.16 16.29
N ASP A 12 21.64 0.42 16.23
CA ASP A 12 21.76 -0.83 15.49
C ASP A 12 20.75 -1.92 15.91
N ASN A 13 20.21 -1.83 17.12
CA ASN A 13 19.27 -2.81 17.67
C ASN A 13 17.78 -2.52 17.36
N ILE A 14 17.52 -1.58 16.48
CA ILE A 14 16.17 -1.31 15.99
C ILE A 14 15.90 -2.19 14.77
N VAL A 15 14.74 -2.86 14.78
CA VAL A 15 14.18 -3.56 13.61
C VAL A 15 12.82 -2.96 13.31
N ILE A 16 12.61 -2.54 12.07
CA ILE A 16 11.28 -2.17 11.56
C ILE A 16 10.64 -3.38 10.90
N SER A 17 9.39 -3.63 11.24
CA SER A 17 8.54 -4.62 10.56
C SER A 17 7.27 -3.90 10.09
N PRO A 18 7.21 -3.44 8.84
CA PRO A 18 6.01 -2.81 8.32
C PRO A 18 4.83 -3.77 8.33
N GLU A 19 3.68 -3.29 8.73
CA GLU A 19 2.46 -4.09 8.75
C GLU A 19 1.81 -4.12 7.37
N TYR A 20 1.54 -5.32 6.87
CA TYR A 20 0.86 -5.59 5.61
C TYR A 20 -0.55 -6.17 5.81
N TYR A 21 -1.05 -6.12 7.04
CA TYR A 21 -2.40 -6.57 7.36
C TYR A 21 -3.41 -5.50 6.93
N GLY A 22 -4.22 -5.84 5.94
CA GLY A 22 -5.35 -5.02 5.53
C GLY A 22 -6.62 -5.85 5.60
N THR A 23 -7.62 -5.37 6.32
CA THR A 23 -8.97 -5.93 6.23
C THR A 23 -9.67 -5.27 5.04
N THR A 24 -9.68 -5.93 3.90
CA THR A 24 -10.65 -5.60 2.86
C THR A 24 -11.80 -6.60 2.95
N GLN A 25 -13.01 -6.18 2.59
CA GLN A 25 -14.18 -7.07 2.54
C GLN A 25 -13.95 -8.30 1.64
N HIS A 26 -12.91 -8.28 0.83
CA HIS A 26 -12.62 -9.26 -0.22
C HIS A 26 -11.26 -9.96 -0.04
N SER A 27 -10.56 -9.75 1.05
CA SER A 27 -9.30 -10.44 1.37
C SER A 27 -9.27 -10.81 2.84
N LEU A 28 -9.48 -12.09 3.12
CA LEU A 28 -9.45 -12.67 4.47
C LEU A 28 -8.09 -13.32 4.76
N GLU A 29 -7.18 -13.37 3.80
CA GLU A 29 -5.90 -14.03 3.96
C GLU A 29 -4.86 -13.10 4.60
N SER A 30 -4.30 -13.57 5.70
CA SER A 30 -3.12 -12.94 6.29
C SER A 30 -1.93 -13.13 5.35
N PRO A 31 -1.06 -12.12 5.19
CA PRO A 31 0.13 -12.27 4.37
C PRO A 31 0.99 -13.41 4.92
N ASN A 32 1.56 -14.20 4.01
CA ASN A 32 2.48 -15.29 4.32
C ASN A 32 3.96 -14.84 4.27
N PHE A 33 4.21 -13.55 4.40
CA PHE A 33 5.54 -12.96 4.44
C PHE A 33 5.66 -11.92 5.54
N VAL A 34 6.90 -11.66 5.95
CA VAL A 34 7.27 -10.59 6.89
C VAL A 34 8.49 -9.87 6.32
N VAL A 35 8.41 -8.54 6.23
CA VAL A 35 9.57 -7.70 5.90
C VAL A 35 10.20 -7.23 7.20
N LEU A 36 11.50 -7.37 7.32
CA LEU A 36 12.29 -6.94 8.48
C LEU A 36 13.43 -6.03 7.99
N GLY A 37 13.37 -4.77 8.40
CA GLY A 37 14.38 -3.77 8.05
C GLY A 37 15.30 -3.47 9.22
N GLY A 38 16.62 -3.60 9.00
CA GLY A 38 17.63 -3.32 10.00
C GLY A 38 18.86 -4.20 9.91
N ASN A 39 19.61 -4.26 11.02
CA ASN A 39 20.76 -5.14 11.11
C ASN A 39 20.30 -6.60 11.10
N GLU A 40 20.90 -7.42 10.25
CA GLU A 40 20.52 -8.82 10.00
C GLU A 40 20.48 -9.66 11.28
N ASN A 41 21.47 -9.49 12.18
CA ASN A 41 21.52 -10.24 13.44
C ASN A 41 20.29 -9.98 14.32
N TYR A 42 19.77 -8.76 14.32
CA TYR A 42 18.55 -8.41 15.06
C TYR A 42 17.31 -8.84 14.31
N CYS A 43 17.30 -8.76 12.98
CA CYS A 43 16.22 -9.32 12.15
C CYS A 43 16.06 -10.83 12.40
N CYS A 44 17.16 -11.59 12.47
CA CYS A 44 17.13 -13.02 12.81
C CYS A 44 16.50 -13.29 14.19
N LYS A 45 16.80 -12.46 15.19
CA LYS A 45 16.14 -12.59 16.52
C LYS A 45 14.64 -12.36 16.46
N VAL A 46 14.21 -11.37 15.67
CA VAL A 46 12.78 -11.09 15.45
C VAL A 46 12.11 -12.24 14.71
N THR A 47 12.77 -12.82 13.69
CA THR A 47 12.28 -14.02 12.99
C THR A 47 12.06 -15.20 13.95
N GLN A 48 12.98 -15.43 14.90
CA GLN A 48 12.81 -16.47 15.90
C GLN A 48 11.58 -16.25 16.80
N LEU A 49 11.21 -14.99 17.07
CA LEU A 49 9.98 -14.68 17.80
C LEU A 49 8.74 -14.95 16.95
N TYR A 50 8.72 -14.50 15.70
CA TYR A 50 7.61 -14.75 14.77
C TYR A 50 7.38 -16.24 14.55
N SER A 51 8.44 -17.05 14.39
CA SER A 51 8.33 -18.49 14.16
C SER A 51 7.69 -19.26 15.33
N ARG A 52 7.70 -18.68 16.54
CA ARG A 52 7.05 -19.29 17.71
C ARG A 52 5.53 -19.06 17.76
N VAL A 53 5.05 -18.00 17.12
CA VAL A 53 3.64 -17.56 17.21
C VAL A 53 2.90 -17.81 15.90
N LYS A 54 3.59 -17.86 14.78
CA LYS A 54 3.00 -18.07 13.46
C LYS A 54 3.17 -19.51 13.01
N ASN A 55 2.05 -20.22 12.90
CA ASN A 55 2.03 -21.57 12.34
C ASN A 55 2.00 -21.48 10.81
N GLY A 56 2.95 -22.15 10.15
CA GLY A 56 3.02 -22.21 8.69
C GLY A 56 4.33 -21.69 8.11
N ALA A 57 4.50 -21.88 6.81
CA ALA A 57 5.67 -21.41 6.07
C ALA A 57 5.53 -19.91 5.79
N PHE A 58 6.33 -19.10 6.47
CA PHE A 58 6.45 -17.67 6.23
C PHE A 58 7.74 -17.35 5.48
N SER A 59 7.65 -16.47 4.49
CA SER A 59 8.81 -15.87 3.85
C SER A 59 9.28 -14.67 4.66
N TYR A 60 10.55 -14.64 5.04
CA TYR A 60 11.17 -13.49 5.72
C TYR A 60 12.07 -12.75 4.73
N ILE A 61 11.82 -11.46 4.56
CA ILE A 61 12.56 -10.59 3.65
C ILE A 61 13.37 -9.61 4.49
N TYR A 62 14.69 -9.75 4.49
CA TYR A 62 15.61 -8.88 5.22
C TYR A 62 16.12 -7.78 4.31
N VAL A 63 15.98 -6.54 4.76
CA VAL A 63 16.40 -5.34 4.04
C VAL A 63 16.95 -4.30 5.01
N ASP A 64 17.51 -3.22 4.51
CA ASP A 64 17.82 -2.06 5.32
C ASP A 64 16.56 -1.30 5.77
N TRP A 65 16.71 -0.39 6.74
CA TRP A 65 15.58 0.36 7.30
C TRP A 65 14.82 1.20 6.26
N LYS A 66 15.56 1.92 5.39
CA LYS A 66 14.94 2.78 4.37
C LYS A 66 14.15 1.98 3.36
N THR A 67 14.70 0.84 2.95
CA THR A 67 14.02 -0.07 2.02
C THR A 67 12.72 -0.60 2.63
N ALA A 68 12.73 -1.02 3.90
CA ALA A 68 11.52 -1.49 4.58
C ALA A 68 10.46 -0.38 4.71
N GLU A 69 10.87 0.83 5.11
CA GLU A 69 9.98 1.99 5.20
C GLU A 69 9.38 2.34 3.84
N LEU A 70 10.20 2.42 2.80
CA LEU A 70 9.76 2.82 1.45
C LEU A 70 8.89 1.74 0.80
N ALA A 71 9.16 0.46 1.03
CA ALA A 71 8.34 -0.64 0.52
C ALA A 71 6.88 -0.54 0.99
N LYS A 72 6.66 -0.15 2.25
CA LYS A 72 5.30 0.07 2.76
C LYS A 72 4.59 1.24 2.08
N TYR A 73 5.30 2.34 1.85
CA TYR A 73 4.76 3.47 1.10
C TYR A 73 4.42 3.09 -0.35
N MET A 74 5.31 2.31 -1.00
CA MET A 74 5.08 1.84 -2.37
C MET A 74 3.81 1.01 -2.49
N GLU A 75 3.57 0.08 -1.54
CA GLU A 75 2.32 -0.70 -1.48
C GLU A 75 1.10 0.20 -1.34
N ASN A 76 1.11 1.12 -0.35
CA ASN A 76 -0.02 2.00 -0.11
C ASN A 76 -0.31 2.93 -1.29
N CYS A 77 0.72 3.46 -1.95
CA CYS A 77 0.56 4.26 -3.17
C CYS A 77 0.00 3.44 -4.34
N TRP A 78 0.42 2.18 -4.46
CA TRP A 78 -0.13 1.26 -5.46
C TRP A 78 -1.62 0.98 -5.22
N ILE A 79 -2.01 0.70 -3.98
CA ILE A 79 -3.42 0.50 -3.61
C ILE A 79 -4.24 1.75 -3.94
N ALA A 80 -3.78 2.94 -3.55
CA ALA A 80 -4.45 4.20 -3.86
C ALA A 80 -4.59 4.43 -5.36
N THR A 81 -3.55 4.11 -6.13
CA THR A 81 -3.57 4.20 -7.60
C THR A 81 -4.63 3.28 -8.19
N LYS A 82 -4.70 2.02 -7.74
CA LYS A 82 -5.73 1.07 -8.19
C LYS A 82 -7.13 1.57 -7.90
N VAL A 83 -7.39 2.04 -6.68
CA VAL A 83 -8.71 2.57 -6.30
C VAL A 83 -9.07 3.76 -7.17
N THR A 84 -8.16 4.72 -7.35
CA THR A 84 -8.40 5.92 -8.16
C THR A 84 -8.64 5.56 -9.63
N PHE A 85 -7.83 4.68 -10.19
CA PHE A 85 -7.96 4.17 -11.55
C PHE A 85 -9.30 3.47 -11.78
N CYS A 86 -9.71 2.58 -10.88
CA CYS A 86 -10.97 1.85 -10.99
C CYS A 86 -12.18 2.78 -10.90
N ASN A 87 -12.13 3.79 -10.04
CA ASN A 87 -13.19 4.80 -9.96
C ASN A 87 -13.28 5.66 -11.22
N GLU A 88 -12.13 6.01 -11.84
CA GLU A 88 -12.11 6.71 -13.13
C GLU A 88 -12.75 5.85 -14.23
N PHE A 89 -12.40 4.56 -14.31
CA PHE A 89 -13.02 3.65 -15.26
C PHE A 89 -14.50 3.36 -15.00
N ALA A 90 -14.97 3.47 -13.76
CA ALA A 90 -16.40 3.41 -13.44
C ALA A 90 -17.15 4.62 -14.03
N ASP A 91 -16.59 5.83 -13.95
CA ASP A 91 -17.16 7.02 -14.57
C ASP A 91 -17.18 6.91 -16.09
N ILE A 92 -16.08 6.40 -16.69
CA ILE A 92 -16.00 6.15 -18.13
C ILE A 92 -17.05 5.10 -18.55
N ALA A 93 -17.14 3.98 -17.85
CA ALA A 93 -18.13 2.93 -18.13
C ALA A 93 -19.55 3.49 -18.08
N LYS A 94 -19.88 4.30 -17.08
CA LYS A 94 -21.16 4.97 -16.95
C LYS A 94 -21.46 5.87 -18.15
N ALA A 95 -20.48 6.63 -18.63
CA ALA A 95 -20.64 7.50 -19.82
C ALA A 95 -20.92 6.71 -21.10
N PHE A 96 -20.42 5.46 -21.20
CA PHE A 96 -20.70 4.54 -22.31
C PHE A 96 -21.90 3.63 -22.07
N GLY A 97 -22.68 3.80 -20.99
CA GLY A 97 -23.82 2.93 -20.67
C GLY A 97 -23.42 1.51 -20.24
N ILE A 98 -22.19 1.31 -19.78
CA ILE A 98 -21.65 0.01 -19.37
C ILE A 98 -21.72 -0.11 -17.85
N GLN A 99 -22.15 -1.26 -17.35
CA GLN A 99 -22.08 -1.58 -15.92
C GLN A 99 -20.61 -1.87 -15.53
N TYR A 100 -20.09 -1.12 -14.56
CA TYR A 100 -18.70 -1.26 -14.14
C TYR A 100 -18.34 -2.69 -13.71
N GLU A 101 -19.22 -3.40 -13.02
CA GLU A 101 -18.93 -4.76 -12.56
C GLU A 101 -18.68 -5.73 -13.73
N ARG A 102 -19.38 -5.58 -14.85
CA ARG A 102 -19.11 -6.38 -16.06
C ARG A 102 -17.76 -6.03 -16.68
N LEU A 103 -17.45 -4.74 -16.75
CA LEU A 103 -16.13 -4.29 -17.21
C LEU A 103 -15.02 -4.83 -16.30
N ARG A 104 -15.22 -4.74 -14.97
CA ARG A 104 -14.30 -5.27 -13.99
C ARG A 104 -14.06 -6.78 -14.14
N GLN A 105 -15.11 -7.59 -14.36
CA GLN A 105 -14.97 -9.03 -14.56
C GLN A 105 -14.07 -9.34 -15.76
N CYS A 106 -14.21 -8.62 -16.87
CA CYS A 106 -13.31 -8.75 -18.02
C CYS A 106 -11.87 -8.34 -17.67
N PHE A 107 -11.71 -7.25 -16.94
CA PHE A 107 -10.40 -6.72 -16.56
C PHE A 107 -9.62 -7.68 -15.66
N VAL A 108 -10.26 -8.23 -14.63
CA VAL A 108 -9.61 -9.15 -13.69
C VAL A 108 -9.52 -10.59 -14.17
N ALA A 109 -10.08 -10.92 -15.34
CA ALA A 109 -9.91 -12.23 -15.98
C ALA A 109 -8.46 -12.45 -16.47
N ASP A 110 -7.70 -11.38 -16.70
CA ASP A 110 -6.29 -11.46 -17.02
C ASP A 110 -5.50 -11.68 -15.72
N GLU A 111 -4.75 -12.78 -15.64
CA GLU A 111 -3.94 -13.16 -14.46
C GLU A 111 -2.88 -12.10 -14.06
N ARG A 112 -2.50 -11.22 -14.99
CA ARG A 112 -1.61 -10.09 -14.71
C ARG A 112 -2.28 -9.01 -13.85
N VAL A 113 -3.61 -9.06 -13.72
CA VAL A 113 -4.39 -8.11 -12.94
C VAL A 113 -4.86 -8.74 -11.63
N ASN A 114 -4.21 -8.36 -10.53
CA ASN A 114 -4.67 -8.79 -9.22
C ASN A 114 -6.01 -8.10 -8.88
N PRO A 115 -7.08 -8.86 -8.53
CA PRO A 115 -8.43 -8.33 -8.30
C PRO A 115 -8.58 -7.50 -7.02
N SER A 116 -7.60 -7.53 -6.11
CA SER A 116 -7.64 -6.75 -4.87
C SER A 116 -7.74 -5.24 -5.17
N HIS A 117 -8.61 -4.53 -4.45
CA HIS A 117 -8.84 -3.08 -4.57
C HIS A 117 -9.34 -2.61 -5.95
N THR A 118 -9.99 -3.49 -6.71
CA THR A 118 -10.62 -3.14 -8.00
C THR A 118 -12.13 -2.91 -7.90
N TYR A 119 -12.73 -3.13 -6.74
CA TYR A 119 -14.15 -2.82 -6.50
C TYR A 119 -14.35 -1.30 -6.39
N VAL A 120 -15.49 -0.84 -6.89
CA VAL A 120 -15.92 0.56 -6.81
C VAL A 120 -17.22 0.64 -6.02
N TYR A 121 -17.27 1.57 -5.08
CA TYR A 121 -18.42 1.84 -4.24
C TYR A 121 -19.00 3.19 -4.65
N PRO A 122 -20.22 3.24 -5.26
CA PRO A 122 -20.81 4.48 -5.76
C PRO A 122 -20.96 5.56 -4.70
N GLU A 123 -21.22 5.15 -3.46
CA GLU A 123 -21.36 6.03 -2.29
C GLU A 123 -20.03 6.57 -1.77
N GLN A 124 -18.91 5.93 -2.14
CA GLN A 124 -17.57 6.32 -1.72
C GLN A 124 -16.57 6.13 -2.87
N PRO A 125 -16.66 6.94 -3.96
CA PRO A 125 -15.82 6.77 -5.14
C PRO A 125 -14.40 7.33 -4.94
N TYR A 126 -13.82 7.10 -3.75
CA TYR A 126 -12.49 7.54 -3.33
C TYR A 126 -11.94 6.59 -2.26
N TYR A 127 -10.61 6.62 -2.05
CA TYR A 127 -10.05 5.92 -0.90
C TYR A 127 -10.16 6.78 0.37
N ASP A 128 -10.53 6.15 1.49
CA ASP A 128 -10.66 6.80 2.79
C ASP A 128 -10.26 5.86 3.93
N SER A 129 -9.11 5.21 3.80
CA SER A 129 -8.56 4.39 4.88
C SER A 129 -7.57 5.20 5.72
N HIS A 130 -7.47 4.85 7.00
CA HIS A 130 -6.51 5.47 7.92
C HIS A 130 -5.07 5.43 7.37
N CYS A 131 -4.66 4.29 6.79
CA CYS A 131 -3.31 4.13 6.25
C CYS A 131 -3.06 5.02 5.04
N LEU A 132 -3.95 4.99 4.04
CA LEU A 132 -3.75 5.76 2.81
C LEU A 132 -3.79 7.26 3.07
N ASN A 133 -4.71 7.72 3.95
CA ASN A 133 -4.86 9.13 4.29
C ASN A 133 -3.65 9.73 5.00
N LYS A 134 -2.86 8.94 5.72
CA LYS A 134 -1.65 9.43 6.40
C LYS A 134 -0.37 9.19 5.60
N ASP A 135 -0.27 8.01 4.94
CA ASP A 135 1.00 7.60 4.34
C ASP A 135 1.27 8.31 3.01
N ILE A 136 0.24 8.53 2.18
CA ILE A 136 0.43 9.22 0.91
C ILE A 136 0.88 10.67 1.11
N PRO A 137 0.21 11.51 1.93
CA PRO A 137 0.71 12.85 2.23
C PRO A 137 2.10 12.85 2.87
N ALA A 138 2.39 11.90 3.78
CA ALA A 138 3.69 11.79 4.41
C ALA A 138 4.81 11.49 3.39
N LEU A 139 4.55 10.61 2.43
CA LEU A 139 5.50 10.36 1.33
C LEU A 139 5.70 11.61 0.47
N LEU A 140 4.63 12.32 0.09
CA LEU A 140 4.72 13.54 -0.71
C LEU A 140 5.57 14.62 -0.01
N VAL A 141 5.40 14.77 1.31
CA VAL A 141 6.24 15.67 2.12
C VAL A 141 7.70 15.21 2.11
N SER A 142 7.96 13.91 2.30
CA SER A 142 9.31 13.34 2.25
C SER A 142 9.97 13.56 0.88
N CYS A 143 9.21 13.35 -0.21
CA CYS A 143 9.68 13.61 -1.57
C CYS A 143 10.05 15.10 -1.75
N LYS A 144 9.18 16.01 -1.30
CA LYS A 144 9.44 17.46 -1.39
C LYS A 144 10.71 17.85 -0.65
N SER A 145 10.92 17.33 0.56
CA SER A 145 12.13 17.59 1.37
C SER A 145 13.40 17.09 0.67
N ASN A 146 13.31 16.02 -0.10
CA ASN A 146 14.41 15.46 -0.89
C ASN A 146 14.46 15.97 -2.34
N LYS A 147 13.70 17.02 -2.70
CA LYS A 147 13.62 17.59 -4.03
C LYS A 147 13.20 16.59 -5.13
N ILE A 148 12.45 15.58 -4.78
CA ILE A 148 11.87 14.57 -5.67
C ILE A 148 10.46 15.00 -6.06
N LYS A 149 10.10 14.85 -7.33
CA LYS A 149 8.74 15.08 -7.84
C LYS A 149 8.11 13.75 -8.21
N PRO A 150 7.15 13.21 -7.44
CA PRO A 150 6.41 11.99 -7.75
C PRO A 150 5.08 12.32 -8.47
N PRO A 151 5.07 12.62 -9.79
CA PRO A 151 3.90 13.19 -10.47
C PRO A 151 2.69 12.26 -10.46
N LEU A 152 2.88 10.94 -10.55
CA LEU A 152 1.78 9.98 -10.49
C LEU A 152 1.12 9.97 -9.12
N THR A 153 1.89 9.80 -8.05
CA THR A 153 1.37 9.75 -6.68
C THR A 153 0.68 11.07 -6.29
N ASP A 154 1.26 12.20 -6.68
CA ASP A 154 0.68 13.52 -6.45
C ASP A 154 -0.67 13.65 -7.15
N LYS A 155 -0.76 13.27 -8.43
CA LYS A 155 -2.01 13.34 -9.19
C LYS A 155 -3.09 12.41 -8.63
N VAL A 156 -2.73 11.18 -8.25
CA VAL A 156 -3.64 10.23 -7.57
C VAL A 156 -4.20 10.83 -6.29
N HIS A 157 -3.34 11.46 -5.48
CA HIS A 157 -3.77 12.10 -4.24
C HIS A 157 -4.73 13.27 -4.51
N MET A 158 -4.41 14.14 -5.46
CA MET A 158 -5.26 15.27 -5.84
C MET A 158 -6.63 14.82 -6.34
N ILE A 159 -6.71 13.82 -7.22
CA ILE A 159 -7.98 13.25 -7.70
C ILE A 159 -8.81 12.71 -6.54
N ASN A 160 -8.17 12.03 -5.59
CA ASN A 160 -8.87 11.52 -4.41
C ASN A 160 -9.49 12.65 -3.58
N LEU A 161 -8.76 13.75 -3.34
CA LEU A 161 -9.27 14.91 -2.61
C LEU A 161 -10.43 15.58 -3.36
N GLU A 162 -10.34 15.73 -4.68
CA GLU A 162 -11.40 16.28 -5.52
C GLU A 162 -12.68 15.42 -5.45
N ARG A 163 -12.55 14.08 -5.45
CA ARG A 163 -13.69 13.17 -5.32
C ARG A 163 -14.32 13.22 -3.93
N LYS A 164 -13.51 13.34 -2.89
CA LYS A 164 -13.97 13.40 -1.49
C LYS A 164 -14.69 14.70 -1.16
N SER A 165 -14.47 15.77 -1.92
CA SER A 165 -15.09 17.08 -1.73
C SER A 165 -16.46 17.23 -2.42
N LYS A 166 -16.87 16.29 -3.25
CA LYS A 166 -18.17 16.26 -3.96
C LYS A 166 -19.23 15.52 -3.17
#